data_8ad948568ac0453c476be8fd368c5a97
#
_entry.id   8ad948568ac0453c476be8fd368c5a97
#
_cell.length_a   1.000
_cell.length_b   1.000
_cell.length_c   1.000
_cell.angle_alpha   90.00
_cell.angle_beta   90.00
_cell.angle_gamma   90.00
#
_symmetry.space_group_name_H-M   'P 1'
#
loop_
_entity.id
_entity.type
_entity.pdbx_description
1 polymer ?
#
loop_
_entity_poly.entity_id
_entity_poly.type
_entity_poly.pdbx_seq_one_letter_code
_entity_poly.pdbx_strand_id
1 'polypeptide(L)'
;MRILLLGEYSNVHWTLAEGLRALGHEVCVVSNGDYWKDYRRDVSLVRRSYGRWDSLVYMAQVWKALRRMRDYDVVQIINPMFLEMKSERIRPIYEYLRKHNKRMFMGAYGMDYYWVNTCRTTQTFRYSDFNFGDRLRTDDIAMTEVRDWIGTDKGRLNQEIAADCDGIAAGLYEYYACYHPVFPDKTEFIPFPIDTDTTVRTAPPVTDKVRFFIGVQKSRGVYKGTDVMLRALERVADRHPDRCEIVKAESV
;
A
#
# COMPACT_ATOMS: atom_id res chain seq x y z
N MET A 1 3.72 11.01 22.40
CA MET A 1 3.29 9.59 22.35
C MET A 1 4.40 8.75 21.77
N ARG A 2 4.43 7.47 22.13
CA ARG A 2 5.30 6.47 21.49
C ARG A 2 4.52 5.75 20.41
N ILE A 3 4.99 5.78 19.18
CA ILE A 3 4.28 5.27 18.01
C ILE A 3 5.15 4.24 17.28
N LEU A 4 4.59 3.08 16.98
CA LEU A 4 5.21 2.04 16.17
C LEU A 4 4.52 1.96 14.81
N LEU A 5 5.28 2.09 13.74
CA LEU A 5 4.81 1.90 12.36
C LEU A 5 5.44 0.61 11.82
N LEU A 6 4.62 -0.37 11.48
CA LEU A 6 5.07 -1.71 11.12
C LEU A 6 4.70 -2.08 9.70
N GLY A 7 5.71 -2.42 8.90
CA GLY A 7 5.63 -2.60 7.46
C GLY A 7 5.89 -1.30 6.69
N GLU A 8 6.08 -1.40 5.37
CA GLU A 8 6.29 -0.25 4.49
C GLU A 8 5.76 -0.52 3.09
N TYR A 9 5.05 0.44 2.53
CA TYR A 9 4.69 0.50 1.12
C TYR A 9 4.91 1.92 0.60
N SER A 10 5.69 2.05 -0.45
CA SER A 10 5.86 3.31 -1.20
C SER A 10 6.26 4.52 -0.33
N ASN A 11 7.05 4.31 0.71
CA ASN A 11 7.53 5.32 1.65
C ASN A 11 6.44 5.96 2.55
N VAL A 12 5.29 5.31 2.68
CA VAL A 12 4.15 5.86 3.45
C VAL A 12 4.48 5.97 4.94
N HIS A 13 4.97 4.89 5.55
CA HIS A 13 5.26 4.89 6.98
C HIS A 13 6.46 5.75 7.33
N TRP A 14 7.50 5.78 6.48
CA TRP A 14 8.63 6.66 6.76
C TRP A 14 8.24 8.14 6.67
N THR A 15 7.51 8.55 5.63
CA THR A 15 7.03 9.93 5.49
C THR A 15 6.10 10.32 6.65
N LEU A 16 5.21 9.43 7.07
CA LEU A 16 4.37 9.63 8.25
C LEU A 16 5.20 9.80 9.52
N ALA A 17 6.25 8.97 9.68
CA ALA A 17 7.14 9.04 10.83
C ALA A 17 7.87 10.39 10.92
N GLU A 18 8.35 10.92 9.79
CA GLU A 18 9.01 12.22 9.76
C GLU A 18 8.07 13.35 10.22
N GLY A 19 6.84 13.37 9.71
CA GLY A 19 5.83 14.33 10.16
C GLY A 19 5.46 14.19 11.64
N LEU A 20 5.27 12.97 12.13
CA LEU A 20 4.96 12.71 13.54
C LEU A 20 6.14 13.09 14.47
N ARG A 21 7.38 12.87 14.05
CA ARG A 21 8.59 13.29 14.80
C ARG A 21 8.69 14.82 14.85
N ALA A 22 8.37 15.51 13.76
CA ALA A 22 8.32 16.99 13.74
C ALA A 22 7.27 17.54 14.72
N LEU A 23 6.20 16.77 14.99
CA LEU A 23 5.19 17.08 16.01
C LEU A 23 5.60 16.67 17.43
N GLY A 24 6.84 16.20 17.65
CA GLY A 24 7.38 15.85 18.97
C GLY A 24 7.00 14.46 19.45
N HIS A 25 6.60 13.53 18.58
CA HIS A 25 6.34 12.14 18.95
C HIS A 25 7.59 11.26 18.81
N GLU A 26 7.71 10.25 19.68
CA GLU A 26 8.71 9.18 19.55
C GLU A 26 8.17 8.13 18.56
N VAL A 27 8.80 8.01 17.39
CA VAL A 27 8.31 7.10 16.34
C VAL A 27 9.39 6.09 15.96
N CYS A 28 8.99 4.83 15.88
CA CYS A 28 9.83 3.73 15.41
C CYS A 28 9.21 3.09 14.16
N VAL A 29 9.95 3.07 13.06
CA VAL A 29 9.55 2.40 11.81
C VAL A 29 10.27 1.06 11.71
N VAL A 30 9.51 -0.02 11.60
CA VAL A 30 10.02 -1.38 11.47
C VAL A 30 9.52 -1.99 10.16
N SER A 31 10.42 -2.25 9.23
CA SER A 31 10.01 -2.75 7.90
C SER A 31 11.13 -3.48 7.17
N ASN A 32 10.81 -4.03 6.00
CA ASN A 32 11.77 -4.53 5.02
C ASN A 32 12.22 -3.45 4.02
N GLY A 33 11.67 -2.22 4.10
CA GLY A 33 11.97 -1.11 3.19
C GLY A 33 11.25 -1.19 1.84
N ASP A 34 10.19 -1.98 1.71
CA ASP A 34 9.46 -2.21 0.45
C ASP A 34 10.36 -2.82 -0.64
N TYR A 35 11.09 -3.89 -0.25
CA TYR A 35 11.97 -4.69 -1.11
C TYR A 35 13.11 -3.88 -1.77
N TRP A 36 13.21 -3.89 -3.08
CA TRP A 36 14.27 -3.25 -3.87
C TRP A 36 14.29 -1.72 -3.77
N LYS A 37 13.20 -1.10 -3.30
CA LYS A 37 13.12 0.35 -3.11
C LYS A 37 13.93 0.83 -1.90
N ASP A 38 14.17 -0.07 -0.95
CA ASP A 38 15.02 0.09 0.23
C ASP A 38 14.77 1.39 1.02
N TYR A 39 13.50 1.72 1.23
CA TYR A 39 13.10 2.90 2.01
C TYR A 39 13.68 2.87 3.42
N ARG A 40 13.90 4.05 3.99
CA ARG A 40 14.43 4.24 5.34
C ARG A 40 13.54 3.56 6.39
N ARG A 41 14.18 3.11 7.47
CA ARG A 41 13.57 2.44 8.63
C ARG A 41 14.49 2.47 9.83
N ASP A 42 13.95 2.42 11.03
CA ASP A 42 14.73 2.36 12.26
C ASP A 42 15.17 0.92 12.57
N VAL A 43 14.30 -0.04 12.30
CA VAL A 43 14.58 -1.48 12.48
C VAL A 43 14.32 -2.22 11.17
N SER A 44 15.37 -2.86 10.67
CA SER A 44 15.30 -3.62 9.43
C SER A 44 14.88 -5.07 9.68
N LEU A 45 13.82 -5.52 9.03
CA LEU A 45 13.34 -6.89 8.98
C LEU A 45 13.32 -7.39 7.53
N VAL A 46 14.49 -7.68 7.00
CA VAL A 46 14.65 -8.14 5.61
C VAL A 46 14.80 -9.64 5.58
N ARG A 47 14.00 -10.29 4.76
CA ARG A 47 14.11 -11.71 4.44
C ARG A 47 15.01 -11.88 3.21
N ARG A 48 16.14 -12.58 3.37
CA ARG A 48 17.14 -12.74 2.28
C ARG A 48 16.63 -13.64 1.16
N SER A 49 16.03 -14.77 1.51
CA SER A 49 15.41 -15.69 0.56
C SER A 49 14.23 -16.45 1.16
N TYR A 50 13.49 -17.18 0.31
CA TYR A 50 12.38 -18.05 0.77
C TYR A 50 12.86 -19.48 1.14
N GLY A 51 14.17 -19.71 1.20
CA GLY A 51 14.77 -20.95 1.68
C GLY A 51 14.45 -21.23 3.16
N ARG A 52 14.58 -22.50 3.56
CA ARG A 52 14.23 -22.95 4.93
C ARG A 52 15.09 -22.26 6.00
N TRP A 53 16.39 -22.13 5.77
CA TRP A 53 17.31 -21.49 6.70
C TRP A 53 17.07 -19.98 6.83
N ASP A 54 16.91 -19.27 5.72
CA ASP A 54 16.61 -17.83 5.76
C ASP A 54 15.24 -17.56 6.40
N SER A 55 14.30 -18.48 6.25
CA SER A 55 13.02 -18.41 6.93
C SER A 55 13.15 -18.52 8.45
N LEU A 56 14.03 -19.42 8.94
CA LEU A 56 14.30 -19.57 10.38
C LEU A 56 15.03 -18.33 10.93
N VAL A 57 16.04 -17.84 10.20
CA VAL A 57 16.75 -16.62 10.58
C VAL A 57 15.82 -15.42 10.64
N TYR A 58 14.97 -15.26 9.61
CA TYR A 58 13.96 -14.19 9.59
C TYR A 58 12.99 -14.29 10.78
N MET A 59 12.49 -15.47 11.07
CA MET A 59 11.64 -15.68 12.25
C MET A 59 12.34 -15.30 13.55
N ALA A 60 13.60 -15.69 13.73
CA ALA A 60 14.38 -15.32 14.91
C ALA A 60 14.57 -13.79 15.01
N GLN A 61 14.81 -13.11 13.88
CA GLN A 61 14.88 -11.64 13.82
C GLN A 61 13.55 -11.01 14.25
N VAL A 62 12.43 -11.48 13.72
CA VAL A 62 11.10 -10.99 14.08
C VAL A 62 10.83 -11.18 15.57
N TRP A 63 11.07 -12.37 16.15
CA TRP A 63 10.88 -12.63 17.56
C TRP A 63 11.80 -11.77 18.47
N LYS A 64 13.04 -11.53 18.03
CA LYS A 64 13.94 -10.61 18.74
C LYS A 64 13.42 -9.17 18.70
N ALA A 65 12.97 -8.71 17.55
CA ALA A 65 12.41 -7.37 17.38
C ALA A 65 11.10 -7.20 18.18
N LEU A 66 10.25 -8.23 18.17
CA LEU A 66 8.94 -8.22 18.84
C LEU A 66 9.05 -7.90 20.35
N ARG A 67 10.13 -8.32 21.02
CA ARG A 67 10.38 -8.00 22.43
C ARG A 67 10.52 -6.50 22.68
N ARG A 68 10.86 -5.71 21.67
CA ARG A 68 11.00 -4.25 21.72
C ARG A 68 9.77 -3.51 21.19
N MET A 69 8.82 -4.22 20.59
CA MET A 69 7.57 -3.67 20.05
C MET A 69 6.45 -3.70 21.08
N ARG A 70 6.73 -3.18 22.28
CA ARG A 70 5.83 -3.18 23.44
C ARG A 70 5.74 -1.79 24.03
N ASP A 71 4.67 -1.56 24.76
CA ASP A 71 4.43 -0.34 25.52
C ASP A 71 4.35 0.92 24.64
N TYR A 72 3.89 0.75 23.37
CA TYR A 72 3.56 1.86 22.49
C TYR A 72 2.15 2.35 22.77
N ASP A 73 1.95 3.67 22.64
CA ASP A 73 0.63 4.27 22.72
C ASP A 73 -0.20 3.91 21.47
N VAL A 74 0.46 3.87 20.31
CA VAL A 74 -0.13 3.55 19.02
C VAL A 74 0.77 2.60 18.24
N VAL A 75 0.19 1.57 17.68
CA VAL A 75 0.81 0.72 16.65
C VAL A 75 -0.03 0.82 15.38
N GLN A 76 0.58 1.15 14.26
CA GLN A 76 -0.05 1.07 12.96
C GLN A 76 0.65 0.01 12.10
N ILE A 77 -0.10 -0.96 11.63
CA ILE A 77 0.38 -1.92 10.62
C ILE A 77 0.04 -1.39 9.22
N ILE A 78 0.97 -1.56 8.26
CA ILE A 78 0.82 -1.04 6.90
C ILE A 78 -0.36 -1.68 6.15
N ASN A 79 -0.57 -2.96 6.38
CA ASN A 79 -1.73 -3.75 5.93
C ASN A 79 -1.77 -5.08 6.73
N PRO A 80 -2.76 -5.97 6.51
CA PRO A 80 -2.83 -7.25 7.23
C PRO A 80 -1.61 -8.16 7.04
N MET A 81 -0.90 -8.03 5.91
CA MET A 81 0.31 -8.81 5.61
C MET A 81 1.59 -7.98 5.88
N PHE A 82 1.68 -7.36 7.06
CA PHE A 82 2.74 -6.43 7.46
C PHE A 82 4.14 -7.05 7.64
N LEU A 83 4.27 -8.37 7.51
CA LEU A 83 5.53 -9.12 7.54
C LEU A 83 5.59 -10.12 6.38
N GLU A 84 6.81 -10.45 5.92
CA GLU A 84 7.03 -11.42 4.86
C GLU A 84 6.87 -12.88 5.34
N MET A 85 5.69 -13.18 5.85
CA MET A 85 5.33 -14.48 6.42
C MET A 85 3.96 -14.94 5.93
N LYS A 86 3.68 -16.23 6.11
CA LYS A 86 2.34 -16.75 5.93
C LYS A 86 1.40 -16.21 7.01
N SER A 87 0.12 -16.07 6.68
CA SER A 87 -0.94 -15.57 7.57
C SER A 87 -0.99 -16.28 8.92
N GLU A 88 -0.80 -17.62 8.93
CA GLU A 88 -0.83 -18.44 10.15
C GLU A 88 0.29 -18.05 11.15
N ARG A 89 1.37 -17.47 10.65
CA ARG A 89 2.49 -16.97 11.48
C ARG A 89 2.35 -15.50 11.85
N ILE A 90 1.65 -14.72 11.05
CA ILE A 90 1.35 -13.31 11.34
C ILE A 90 0.32 -13.20 12.46
N ARG A 91 -0.70 -14.05 12.49
CA ARG A 91 -1.77 -14.04 13.52
C ARG A 91 -1.25 -13.97 14.96
N PRO A 92 -0.38 -14.87 15.44
CA PRO A 92 0.13 -14.78 16.81
C PRO A 92 1.01 -13.56 17.07
N ILE A 93 1.64 -12.99 16.04
CA ILE A 93 2.40 -11.74 16.15
C ILE A 93 1.44 -10.56 16.32
N TYR A 94 0.35 -10.50 15.55
CA TYR A 94 -0.69 -9.49 15.71
C TYR A 94 -1.31 -9.54 17.12
N GLU A 95 -1.68 -10.73 17.60
CA GLU A 95 -2.23 -10.95 18.94
C GLU A 95 -1.26 -10.49 20.03
N TYR A 96 0.04 -10.78 19.85
CA TYR A 96 1.07 -10.29 20.76
C TYR A 96 1.14 -8.75 20.76
N LEU A 97 1.16 -8.11 19.61
CA LEU A 97 1.17 -6.65 19.48
C LEU A 97 -0.07 -6.02 20.12
N ARG A 98 -1.24 -6.59 19.84
CA ARG A 98 -2.52 -6.15 20.41
C ARG A 98 -2.53 -6.20 21.94
N LYS A 99 -1.97 -7.28 22.52
CA LYS A 99 -1.91 -7.49 23.96
C LYS A 99 -0.95 -6.54 24.68
N HIS A 100 0.14 -6.11 24.03
CA HIS A 100 1.23 -5.39 24.68
C HIS A 100 1.32 -3.90 24.31
N ASN A 101 0.34 -3.37 23.57
CA ASN A 101 0.27 -1.97 23.18
C ASN A 101 -1.15 -1.43 23.42
N LYS A 102 -1.30 -0.09 23.47
CA LYS A 102 -2.56 0.51 23.89
C LYS A 102 -3.60 0.53 22.75
N ARG A 103 -3.19 0.94 21.53
CA ARG A 103 -4.06 1.09 20.36
C ARG A 103 -3.43 0.46 19.13
N MET A 104 -4.25 -0.21 18.34
CA MET A 104 -3.87 -0.84 17.08
C MET A 104 -4.64 -0.23 15.93
N PHE A 105 -3.93 0.29 14.93
CA PHE A 105 -4.51 0.78 13.69
C PHE A 105 -4.03 -0.05 12.51
N MET A 106 -4.87 -0.16 11.49
CA MET A 106 -4.54 -0.85 10.25
C MET A 106 -4.59 0.12 9.07
N GLY A 107 -3.56 0.10 8.23
CA GLY A 107 -3.58 0.75 6.93
C GLY A 107 -4.34 -0.10 5.90
N ALA A 108 -5.28 0.51 5.19
CA ALA A 108 -5.86 -0.02 3.97
C ALA A 108 -5.14 0.63 2.79
N TYR A 109 -3.95 0.07 2.44
CA TYR A 109 -2.98 0.71 1.55
C TYR A 109 -2.57 -0.17 0.37
N GLY A 110 -3.37 -1.15 0.01
CA GLY A 110 -3.03 -2.02 -1.11
C GLY A 110 -3.98 -3.18 -1.29
N MET A 111 -3.52 -4.18 -2.04
CA MET A 111 -4.26 -5.39 -2.30
C MET A 111 -4.54 -6.15 -0.99
N ASP A 112 -5.82 -6.39 -0.71
CA ASP A 112 -6.28 -7.12 0.45
C ASP A 112 -7.65 -7.79 0.22
N TYR A 113 -8.19 -8.45 1.23
CA TYR A 113 -9.47 -9.15 1.13
C TYR A 113 -10.62 -8.20 0.76
N TYR A 114 -10.72 -7.02 1.39
CA TYR A 114 -11.85 -6.10 1.17
C TYR A 114 -11.82 -5.49 -0.22
N TRP A 115 -10.63 -5.12 -0.70
CA TRP A 115 -10.42 -4.66 -2.07
C TRP A 115 -10.82 -5.73 -3.08
N VAL A 116 -10.26 -6.94 -2.96
CA VAL A 116 -10.54 -8.05 -3.88
C VAL A 116 -12.02 -8.43 -3.82
N ASN A 117 -12.60 -8.56 -2.63
CA ASN A 117 -13.99 -8.94 -2.47
C ASN A 117 -14.97 -7.92 -3.08
N THR A 118 -14.72 -6.63 -2.90
CA THR A 118 -15.54 -5.56 -3.48
C THR A 118 -15.40 -5.53 -5.00
N CYS A 119 -14.19 -5.67 -5.51
CA CYS A 119 -13.91 -5.62 -6.94
C CYS A 119 -14.30 -6.90 -7.72
N ARG A 120 -14.69 -7.98 -7.04
CA ARG A 120 -15.27 -9.18 -7.70
C ARG A 120 -16.62 -8.93 -8.36
N THR A 121 -17.22 -7.80 -8.10
CA THR A 121 -18.45 -7.34 -8.73
C THR A 121 -18.19 -6.02 -9.45
N THR A 122 -19.08 -5.63 -10.34
CA THR A 122 -19.02 -4.34 -11.06
C THR A 122 -19.89 -3.27 -10.41
N GLN A 123 -20.40 -3.52 -9.20
CA GLN A 123 -21.39 -2.66 -8.54
C GLN A 123 -20.76 -1.40 -7.93
N THR A 124 -19.58 -1.53 -7.31
CA THR A 124 -18.95 -0.41 -6.57
C THR A 124 -18.09 0.44 -7.49
N PHE A 125 -17.31 -0.20 -8.37
CA PHE A 125 -16.37 0.50 -9.22
C PHE A 125 -16.65 0.25 -10.69
N ARG A 126 -16.71 1.34 -11.46
CA ARG A 126 -16.79 1.26 -12.92
C ARG A 126 -15.51 0.68 -13.53
N TYR A 127 -14.37 0.96 -12.93
CA TYR A 127 -13.04 0.45 -13.30
C TYR A 127 -12.26 0.06 -12.06
N SER A 128 -11.60 -1.09 -12.11
CA SER A 128 -10.71 -1.58 -11.05
C SER A 128 -9.66 -2.52 -11.63
N ASP A 129 -8.80 -3.06 -10.80
CA ASP A 129 -7.88 -4.14 -11.19
C ASP A 129 -8.62 -5.40 -11.68
N PHE A 130 -9.93 -5.53 -11.43
CA PHE A 130 -10.74 -6.73 -11.71
C PHE A 130 -11.85 -6.50 -12.74
N ASN A 131 -12.07 -5.28 -13.24
CA ASN A 131 -13.11 -5.01 -14.23
C ASN A 131 -12.79 -3.82 -15.14
N PHE A 132 -13.40 -3.85 -16.31
CA PHE A 132 -13.49 -2.73 -17.24
C PHE A 132 -14.98 -2.44 -17.50
N GLY A 133 -15.52 -1.39 -16.90
CA GLY A 133 -16.95 -1.12 -16.91
C GLY A 133 -17.72 -2.26 -16.25
N ASP A 134 -18.70 -2.79 -16.91
CA ASP A 134 -19.56 -3.90 -16.49
C ASP A 134 -18.97 -5.30 -16.76
N ARG A 135 -17.77 -5.35 -17.32
CA ARG A 135 -17.08 -6.60 -17.66
C ARG A 135 -15.99 -6.95 -16.67
N LEU A 136 -16.15 -8.08 -15.96
CA LEU A 136 -15.12 -8.63 -15.10
C LEU A 136 -13.94 -9.19 -15.89
N ARG A 137 -12.75 -9.04 -15.33
CA ARG A 137 -11.52 -9.66 -15.83
C ARG A 137 -11.44 -11.10 -15.37
N THR A 138 -11.02 -11.97 -16.27
CA THR A 138 -10.83 -13.42 -16.02
C THR A 138 -9.41 -13.87 -16.33
N ASP A 139 -8.48 -12.93 -16.55
CA ASP A 139 -7.09 -13.26 -16.80
C ASP A 139 -6.40 -13.79 -15.53
N ASP A 140 -5.28 -14.49 -15.73
CA ASP A 140 -4.57 -15.17 -14.64
C ASP A 140 -4.14 -14.24 -13.51
N ILE A 141 -3.86 -12.98 -13.81
CA ILE A 141 -3.38 -12.04 -12.79
C ILE A 141 -4.54 -11.69 -11.85
N ALA A 142 -5.70 -11.28 -12.38
CA ALA A 142 -6.88 -10.98 -11.59
C ALA A 142 -7.35 -12.22 -10.81
N MET A 143 -7.36 -13.39 -11.46
CA MET A 143 -7.78 -14.63 -10.81
C MET A 143 -6.79 -15.15 -9.76
N THR A 144 -5.51 -14.81 -9.87
CA THR A 144 -4.51 -15.12 -8.84
C THR A 144 -4.81 -14.37 -7.54
N GLU A 145 -5.10 -13.07 -7.63
CA GLU A 145 -5.46 -12.29 -6.45
C GLU A 145 -6.76 -12.80 -5.80
N VAL A 146 -7.75 -13.18 -6.61
CA VAL A 146 -8.98 -13.80 -6.09
C VAL A 146 -8.67 -15.10 -5.33
N ARG A 147 -7.85 -15.99 -5.90
CA ARG A 147 -7.44 -17.25 -5.24
C ARG A 147 -6.63 -17.00 -3.97
N ASP A 148 -5.82 -15.97 -3.94
CA ASP A 148 -4.97 -15.62 -2.80
C ASP A 148 -5.76 -15.10 -1.60
N TRP A 149 -6.82 -14.34 -1.84
CA TRP A 149 -7.55 -13.67 -0.78
C TRP A 149 -8.89 -14.30 -0.42
N ILE A 150 -9.64 -14.83 -1.40
CA ILE A 150 -11.02 -15.26 -1.16
C ILE A 150 -11.07 -16.73 -0.68
N GLY A 151 -11.69 -16.94 0.48
CA GLY A 151 -11.81 -18.28 1.10
C GLY A 151 -10.51 -18.81 1.73
N THR A 152 -9.46 -18.00 1.79
CA THR A 152 -8.13 -18.40 2.30
C THR A 152 -7.92 -17.96 3.75
N ASP A 153 -6.86 -18.48 4.40
CA ASP A 153 -6.46 -18.02 5.73
C ASP A 153 -5.95 -16.58 5.72
N LYS A 154 -5.32 -16.16 4.63
CA LYS A 154 -4.89 -14.77 4.40
C LYS A 154 -6.07 -13.81 4.41
N GLY A 155 -7.17 -14.14 3.72
CA GLY A 155 -8.41 -13.36 3.75
C GLY A 155 -9.07 -13.36 5.12
N ARG A 156 -9.10 -14.51 5.82
CA ARG A 156 -9.62 -14.59 7.20
C ARG A 156 -8.83 -13.72 8.17
N LEU A 157 -7.49 -13.75 8.09
CA LEU A 157 -6.64 -12.90 8.91
C LEU A 157 -6.95 -11.40 8.70
N ASN A 158 -7.14 -10.97 7.46
CA ASN A 158 -7.53 -9.57 7.18
C ASN A 158 -8.87 -9.21 7.84
N GLN A 159 -9.86 -10.10 7.75
CA GLN A 159 -11.17 -9.88 8.37
C GLN A 159 -11.07 -9.81 9.90
N GLU A 160 -10.28 -10.70 10.52
CA GLU A 160 -10.03 -10.71 11.97
C GLU A 160 -9.35 -9.41 12.43
N ILE A 161 -8.27 -8.99 11.76
CA ILE A 161 -7.55 -7.76 12.08
C ILE A 161 -8.46 -6.53 11.90
N ALA A 162 -9.19 -6.46 10.78
CA ALA A 162 -10.09 -5.34 10.52
C ALA A 162 -11.22 -5.26 11.55
N ALA A 163 -11.72 -6.39 12.04
CA ALA A 163 -12.73 -6.42 13.09
C ALA A 163 -12.18 -6.00 14.46
N ASP A 164 -10.95 -6.41 14.81
CA ASP A 164 -10.35 -6.22 16.13
C ASP A 164 -9.64 -4.85 16.30
N CYS A 165 -9.02 -4.30 15.26
CA CYS A 165 -8.26 -3.05 15.36
C CYS A 165 -9.13 -1.85 15.79
N ASP A 166 -8.50 -0.85 16.42
CA ASP A 166 -9.17 0.36 16.93
C ASP A 166 -9.55 1.35 15.81
N GLY A 167 -8.91 1.28 14.65
CA GLY A 167 -9.21 2.13 13.50
C GLY A 167 -8.52 1.67 12.22
N ILE A 168 -9.09 2.08 11.09
CA ILE A 168 -8.63 1.75 9.74
C ILE A 168 -8.37 3.05 8.98
N ALA A 169 -7.12 3.28 8.59
CA ALA A 169 -6.73 4.41 7.78
C ALA A 169 -6.74 3.99 6.30
N ALA A 170 -7.65 4.52 5.51
CA ALA A 170 -7.71 4.27 4.08
C ALA A 170 -6.94 5.36 3.32
N GLY A 171 -5.83 4.98 2.66
CA GLY A 171 -4.93 5.91 2.00
C GLY A 171 -5.44 6.46 0.67
N LEU A 172 -6.33 5.72 0.01
CA LEU A 172 -7.00 6.10 -1.23
C LEU A 172 -8.50 5.94 -1.06
N TYR A 173 -9.28 6.74 -1.79
CA TYR A 173 -10.73 6.71 -1.69
C TYR A 173 -11.33 5.34 -2.08
N GLU A 174 -10.71 4.64 -3.02
CA GLU A 174 -11.13 3.30 -3.39
C GLU A 174 -11.03 2.31 -2.24
N TYR A 175 -10.00 2.37 -1.39
CA TYR A 175 -9.92 1.54 -0.19
C TYR A 175 -10.93 1.97 0.87
N TYR A 176 -11.16 3.26 1.04
CA TYR A 176 -12.24 3.77 1.90
C TYR A 176 -13.60 3.19 1.47
N ALA A 177 -13.91 3.22 0.18
CA ALA A 177 -15.17 2.68 -0.34
C ALA A 177 -15.33 1.16 -0.14
N CYS A 178 -14.22 0.42 0.06
CA CYS A 178 -14.26 -1.01 0.38
C CYS A 178 -14.46 -1.30 1.87
N TYR A 179 -13.89 -0.50 2.74
CA TYR A 179 -13.88 -0.74 4.18
C TYR A 179 -15.03 -0.05 4.92
N HIS A 180 -15.33 1.20 4.59
CA HIS A 180 -16.32 2.01 5.29
C HIS A 180 -17.73 1.38 5.32
N PRO A 181 -18.24 0.70 4.27
CA PRO A 181 -19.56 0.07 4.35
C PRO A 181 -19.64 -1.08 5.37
N VAL A 182 -18.50 -1.67 5.74
CA VAL A 182 -18.40 -2.77 6.72
C VAL A 182 -18.06 -2.26 8.12
N PHE A 183 -17.22 -1.22 8.20
CA PHE A 183 -16.72 -0.63 9.45
C PHE A 183 -16.89 0.89 9.46
N PRO A 184 -18.14 1.41 9.44
CA PRO A 184 -18.38 2.86 9.32
C PRO A 184 -17.81 3.67 10.48
N ASP A 185 -17.82 3.10 11.70
CA ASP A 185 -17.43 3.82 12.91
C ASP A 185 -15.92 3.92 13.15
N LYS A 186 -15.12 3.22 12.35
CA LYS A 186 -13.67 3.18 12.54
C LYS A 186 -12.82 3.26 11.26
N THR A 187 -13.46 3.47 10.11
CA THR A 187 -12.76 3.67 8.84
C THR A 187 -12.74 5.15 8.49
N GLU A 188 -11.53 5.69 8.37
CA GLU A 188 -11.33 7.08 7.98
C GLU A 188 -10.54 7.17 6.66
N PHE A 189 -10.93 8.10 5.80
CA PHE A 189 -10.16 8.44 4.62
C PHE A 189 -9.03 9.39 5.02
N ILE A 190 -7.81 8.86 5.10
CA ILE A 190 -6.60 9.60 5.44
C ILE A 190 -5.62 9.46 4.28
N PRO A 191 -5.52 10.46 3.39
CA PRO A 191 -4.63 10.41 2.23
C PRO A 191 -3.18 10.09 2.60
N PHE A 192 -2.46 9.47 1.67
CA PHE A 192 -1.04 9.17 1.89
C PHE A 192 -0.26 10.44 2.24
N PRO A 193 0.64 10.37 3.23
CA PRO A 193 1.43 11.52 3.66
C PRO A 193 2.39 11.95 2.55
N ILE A 194 2.58 13.24 2.42
CA ILE A 194 3.56 13.86 1.54
C ILE A 194 4.29 14.97 2.29
N ASP A 195 5.61 15.02 2.13
CA ASP A 195 6.41 16.13 2.63
C ASP A 195 6.29 17.33 1.67
N THR A 196 5.55 18.34 2.10
CA THR A 196 5.34 19.57 1.34
C THR A 196 6.46 20.59 1.53
N ASP A 197 7.27 20.46 2.58
CA ASP A 197 8.31 21.43 2.93
C ASP A 197 9.57 21.21 2.10
N THR A 198 9.85 19.97 1.74
CA THR A 198 10.98 19.61 0.87
C THR A 198 10.64 19.62 -0.62
N THR A 199 9.36 19.77 -0.97
CA THR A 199 8.93 19.84 -2.37
C THR A 199 9.19 21.23 -2.96
N VAL A 200 10.28 21.35 -3.70
CA VAL A 200 10.60 22.59 -4.42
C VAL A 200 9.66 22.72 -5.63
N ARG A 201 8.82 23.76 -5.60
CA ARG A 201 8.03 24.11 -6.78
C ARG A 201 8.92 24.82 -7.80
N THR A 202 9.30 24.12 -8.84
CA THR A 202 9.91 24.75 -10.03
C THR A 202 8.83 25.27 -10.95
N ALA A 203 8.99 26.50 -11.45
CA ALA A 203 8.11 27.00 -12.50
C ALA A 203 8.28 26.11 -13.73
N PRO A 204 7.18 25.65 -14.37
CA PRO A 204 7.29 24.92 -15.61
C PRO A 204 7.98 25.80 -16.66
N PRO A 205 8.80 25.20 -17.53
CA PRO A 205 9.41 25.97 -18.62
C PRO A 205 8.31 26.61 -19.47
N VAL A 206 8.50 27.89 -19.79
CA VAL A 206 7.59 28.59 -20.70
C VAL A 206 7.79 27.98 -22.10
N THR A 207 6.77 27.37 -22.63
CA THR A 207 6.78 26.76 -23.97
C THR A 207 5.49 27.10 -24.69
N ASP A 208 5.53 27.22 -26.01
CA ASP A 208 4.34 27.39 -26.82
C ASP A 208 3.55 26.09 -26.99
N LYS A 209 4.09 24.97 -26.49
CA LYS A 209 3.48 23.64 -26.55
C LYS A 209 2.90 23.20 -25.21
N VAL A 210 1.77 22.53 -25.26
CA VAL A 210 1.23 21.76 -24.11
C VAL A 210 2.07 20.50 -23.95
N ARG A 211 2.70 20.37 -22.79
CA ARG A 211 3.53 19.19 -22.46
C ARG A 211 2.73 18.19 -21.63
N PHE A 212 2.61 16.97 -22.14
CA PHE A 212 1.98 15.85 -21.45
C PHE A 212 3.05 14.96 -20.85
N PHE A 213 3.07 14.82 -19.53
CA PHE A 213 3.93 13.84 -18.87
C PHE A 213 3.17 12.53 -18.68
N ILE A 214 3.78 11.40 -19.05
CA ILE A 214 3.22 10.07 -18.81
C ILE A 214 4.28 9.12 -18.25
N GLY A 215 4.00 8.56 -17.06
CA GLY A 215 4.79 7.48 -16.45
C GLY A 215 4.32 6.13 -16.96
N VAL A 216 5.20 5.35 -17.57
CA VAL A 216 4.90 4.02 -18.13
C VAL A 216 5.57 2.96 -17.28
N GLN A 217 4.79 2.17 -16.56
CA GLN A 217 5.26 0.97 -15.87
C GLN A 217 4.92 -0.26 -16.72
N LYS A 218 5.91 -0.80 -17.42
CA LYS A 218 5.72 -1.88 -18.40
C LYS A 218 5.01 -3.11 -17.83
N SER A 219 5.37 -3.53 -16.62
CA SER A 219 4.79 -4.70 -15.95
C SER A 219 3.32 -4.50 -15.49
N ARG A 220 2.82 -3.27 -15.44
CA ARG A 220 1.49 -2.92 -14.95
C ARG A 220 0.67 -2.07 -15.92
N GLY A 221 1.08 -1.96 -17.15
CA GLY A 221 0.46 -1.08 -18.16
C GLY A 221 -1.03 -1.33 -18.34
N VAL A 222 -1.44 -2.60 -18.40
CA VAL A 222 -2.85 -3.00 -18.54
C VAL A 222 -3.69 -2.57 -17.34
N TYR A 223 -3.17 -2.76 -16.10
CA TYR A 223 -3.87 -2.35 -14.88
C TYR A 223 -4.06 -0.84 -14.76
N LYS A 224 -3.04 -0.08 -15.16
CA LYS A 224 -3.05 1.37 -15.08
C LYS A 224 -3.70 2.03 -16.30
N GLY A 225 -4.09 1.26 -17.32
CA GLY A 225 -4.61 1.79 -18.58
C GLY A 225 -3.62 2.67 -19.33
N THR A 226 -2.31 2.54 -19.05
CA THR A 226 -1.25 3.39 -19.60
C THR A 226 -1.18 3.29 -21.12
N ASP A 227 -1.44 2.11 -21.68
CA ASP A 227 -1.49 1.87 -23.12
C ASP A 227 -2.65 2.62 -23.80
N VAL A 228 -3.79 2.72 -23.13
CA VAL A 228 -4.96 3.49 -23.62
C VAL A 228 -4.66 4.98 -23.59
N MET A 229 -4.10 5.47 -22.48
CA MET A 229 -3.71 6.88 -22.34
C MET A 229 -2.65 7.28 -23.37
N LEU A 230 -1.64 6.42 -23.55
CA LEU A 230 -0.56 6.68 -24.51
C LEU A 230 -1.08 6.79 -25.94
N ARG A 231 -1.89 5.83 -26.39
CA ARG A 231 -2.54 5.91 -27.71
C ARG A 231 -3.40 7.16 -27.89
N ALA A 232 -4.10 7.59 -26.84
CA ALA A 232 -4.89 8.81 -26.90
C ALA A 232 -4.00 10.06 -27.05
N LEU A 233 -2.91 10.15 -26.28
CA LEU A 233 -1.93 11.24 -26.34
C LEU A 233 -1.23 11.29 -27.70
N GLU A 234 -0.81 10.15 -28.24
CA GLU A 234 -0.18 10.05 -29.56
C GLU A 234 -1.13 10.55 -30.66
N ARG A 235 -2.40 10.15 -30.62
CA ARG A 235 -3.42 10.65 -31.59
C ARG A 235 -3.64 12.16 -31.49
N VAL A 236 -3.53 12.76 -30.30
CA VAL A 236 -3.63 14.22 -30.12
C VAL A 236 -2.37 14.89 -30.65
N ALA A 237 -1.19 14.36 -30.35
CA ALA A 237 0.08 14.91 -30.82
C ALA A 237 0.19 14.87 -32.35
N ASP A 238 -0.25 13.77 -32.99
CA ASP A 238 -0.28 13.64 -34.46
C ASP A 238 -1.19 14.68 -35.11
N ARG A 239 -2.31 15.05 -34.47
CA ARG A 239 -3.24 16.08 -34.99
C ARG A 239 -2.73 17.50 -34.73
N HIS A 240 -1.87 17.69 -33.73
CA HIS A 240 -1.39 19.00 -33.29
C HIS A 240 0.12 19.01 -33.02
N PRO A 241 0.97 18.66 -34.02
CA PRO A 241 2.41 18.42 -33.82
C PRO A 241 3.16 19.68 -33.32
N ASP A 242 2.66 20.88 -33.72
CA ASP A 242 3.26 22.14 -33.31
C ASP A 242 2.81 22.62 -31.93
N ARG A 243 1.77 22.00 -31.36
CA ARG A 243 1.14 22.42 -30.09
C ARG A 243 1.27 21.41 -28.96
N CYS A 244 1.70 20.19 -29.23
CA CYS A 244 1.76 19.10 -28.24
C CYS A 244 3.15 18.48 -28.19
N GLU A 245 3.58 18.15 -26.97
CA GLU A 245 4.80 17.38 -26.67
C GLU A 245 4.47 16.30 -25.66
N ILE A 246 4.91 15.07 -25.90
CA ILE A 246 4.73 13.94 -24.97
C ILE A 246 6.08 13.63 -24.33
N VAL A 247 6.15 13.72 -23.00
CA VAL A 247 7.31 13.35 -22.19
C VAL A 247 7.01 12.00 -21.53
N LYS A 248 7.69 10.95 -21.96
CA LYS A 248 7.56 9.59 -21.40
C LYS A 248 8.64 9.33 -20.36
N ALA A 249 8.26 8.82 -19.19
CA ALA A 249 9.15 8.21 -18.23
C ALA A 249 8.80 6.72 -18.13
N GLU A 250 9.70 5.85 -18.58
CA GLU A 250 9.50 4.41 -18.55
C GLU A 250 10.28 3.78 -17.39
N SER A 251 9.63 2.88 -16.64
CA SER A 251 10.34 2.04 -15.67
C SER A 251 11.16 0.98 -16.40
N VAL A 252 12.39 0.82 -15.97
CA VAL A 252 13.29 -0.26 -16.44
C VAL A 252 12.87 -1.58 -15.80
#